data_3eb7800e5e8c7fd9ae3d20596b6d8fac
#
_entry.id   3eb7800e5e8c7fd9ae3d20596b6d8fac
#
_cell.length_a   1.000
_cell.length_b   1.000
_cell.length_c   1.000
_cell.angle_alpha   90.00
_cell.angle_beta   90.00
_cell.angle_gamma   90.00
#
_symmetry.space_group_name_H-M   'P 1'
#
loop_
_entity.id
_entity.type
_entity.pdbx_description
1 polymer ?
#
loop_
_entity_poly.entity_id
_entity_poly.type
_entity_poly.pdbx_seq_one_letter_code
_entity_poly.pdbx_strand_id
1 'polypeptide(L)'
;MSAWRIGWLLISVALVACDDDGKSSGVNVASEQERATEARQPMAARELSQESPPQEAEDASPIDERLAEPVAVALNSQLGSDRRMYVTATTNLPAGTRVQLRVVREASNVRWQSRTQVTDGAVSAGPYGPGSGLPDGYYRIEFATAPADVQPAAVKASIGERGRYLSGPLVVESEHGLGKLVEASERFLVGQEVRRTLDDVEVQQQR
;
A
#
# COMPACT_ATOMS: atom_id res chain seq x y z
N MET A 1 -36.10 36.08 21.94
CA MET A 1 -35.84 35.77 23.35
C MET A 1 -36.25 34.33 23.62
N SER A 2 -35.31 33.39 23.57
CA SER A 2 -35.48 32.04 24.14
C SER A 2 -34.08 31.40 24.21
N ALA A 3 -33.60 31.35 25.45
CA ALA A 3 -32.32 30.77 25.83
C ALA A 3 -32.44 29.24 25.84
N TRP A 4 -31.53 28.54 25.17
CA TRP A 4 -31.41 27.10 25.26
C TRP A 4 -30.16 26.73 26.08
N ARG A 5 -30.46 26.03 27.18
CA ARG A 5 -29.55 25.64 28.25
C ARG A 5 -28.65 24.50 27.81
N ILE A 6 -27.35 24.72 28.01
CA ILE A 6 -26.27 23.75 27.85
C ILE A 6 -26.33 22.76 29.03
N GLY A 7 -26.56 21.48 28.73
CA GLY A 7 -26.42 20.38 29.68
C GLY A 7 -25.05 19.70 29.51
N TRP A 8 -24.15 19.93 30.45
CA TRP A 8 -22.92 19.19 30.62
C TRP A 8 -23.18 17.87 31.30
N LEU A 9 -22.87 16.77 30.64
CA LEU A 9 -22.89 15.43 31.23
C LEU A 9 -21.44 15.01 31.47
N LEU A 10 -21.05 15.03 32.75
CA LEU A 10 -19.80 14.51 33.26
C LEU A 10 -19.88 12.98 33.29
N ILE A 11 -19.09 12.29 32.51
CA ILE A 11 -18.89 10.84 32.62
C ILE A 11 -17.59 10.62 33.39
N SER A 12 -17.72 10.15 34.62
CA SER A 12 -16.63 9.71 35.48
C SER A 12 -16.12 8.36 35.00
N VAL A 13 -14.82 8.27 34.69
CA VAL A 13 -14.11 7.01 34.41
C VAL A 13 -13.57 6.50 35.75
N ALA A 14 -14.03 5.34 36.16
CA ALA A 14 -13.46 4.59 37.27
C ALA A 14 -12.25 3.78 36.84
N LEU A 15 -11.09 4.07 37.41
CA LEU A 15 -9.90 3.26 37.36
C LEU A 15 -10.08 2.05 38.30
N VAL A 16 -9.99 0.84 37.76
CA VAL A 16 -9.80 -0.38 38.56
C VAL A 16 -8.32 -0.81 38.38
N ALA A 17 -7.56 -0.64 39.44
CA ALA A 17 -6.24 -1.23 39.60
C ALA A 17 -6.45 -2.65 40.17
N CYS A 18 -5.85 -3.66 39.55
CA CYS A 18 -5.64 -4.97 40.16
C CYS A 18 -4.13 -5.18 40.24
N ASP A 19 -3.63 -5.06 41.47
CA ASP A 19 -2.39 -5.66 41.96
C ASP A 19 -2.65 -7.15 42.13
N ASP A 20 -1.74 -7.99 41.68
CA ASP A 20 -1.61 -9.36 42.18
C ASP A 20 -0.13 -9.72 42.31
N ASP A 21 0.33 -9.66 43.56
CA ASP A 21 1.57 -10.19 44.07
C ASP A 21 1.49 -11.71 44.15
N GLY A 22 2.32 -12.39 43.42
CA GLY A 22 2.49 -13.85 43.48
C GLY A 22 3.95 -14.28 43.56
N LYS A 23 4.54 -14.07 44.73
CA LYS A 23 5.85 -14.57 45.15
C LYS A 23 5.80 -16.09 45.35
N SER A 24 6.67 -16.85 44.71
CA SER A 24 7.08 -18.17 45.20
C SER A 24 8.52 -18.50 44.80
N SER A 25 9.27 -18.62 45.84
CA SER A 25 10.61 -19.13 46.03
C SER A 25 10.73 -20.61 45.69
N GLY A 26 11.99 -21.04 45.42
CA GLY A 26 12.40 -22.44 45.57
C GLY A 26 13.50 -22.81 44.57
N VAL A 27 14.68 -22.60 44.93
CA VAL A 27 15.73 -23.43 45.50
C VAL A 27 16.50 -24.27 44.46
N ASN A 28 17.79 -23.87 44.36
CA ASN A 28 19.03 -24.62 44.18
C ASN A 28 18.95 -26.12 43.90
N VAL A 29 19.86 -26.61 43.03
CA VAL A 29 20.99 -27.45 43.43
C VAL A 29 22.06 -27.41 42.34
N ALA A 30 23.27 -27.11 42.79
CA ALA A 30 24.54 -27.27 42.10
C ALA A 30 25.04 -28.73 42.18
N SER A 31 25.84 -29.10 41.24
CA SER A 31 27.02 -30.01 41.32
C SER A 31 27.55 -30.15 39.88
N GLU A 32 28.66 -29.64 39.54
CA GLU A 32 30.02 -29.95 39.92
C GLU A 32 30.55 -31.31 39.40
N GLN A 33 31.68 -31.15 38.81
CA GLN A 33 32.81 -32.06 38.60
C GLN A 33 32.86 -32.74 37.21
N GLU A 34 33.80 -32.28 36.45
CA GLU A 34 35.26 -32.55 36.37
C GLU A 34 35.63 -33.94 35.81
N ARG A 35 36.41 -33.91 34.81
CA ARG A 35 37.72 -34.51 34.49
C ARG A 35 37.78 -34.91 33.01
N ALA A 36 38.57 -34.26 32.24
CA ALA A 36 40.03 -34.39 32.03
C ALA A 36 40.52 -35.81 31.67
N THR A 37 41.05 -35.95 30.52
CA THR A 37 42.33 -36.61 30.15
C THR A 37 42.26 -36.87 28.64
N GLU A 38 43.04 -36.16 27.87
CA GLU A 38 44.43 -36.33 27.46
C GLU A 38 44.68 -37.37 26.36
N ALA A 39 45.29 -36.84 25.34
CA ALA A 39 46.36 -37.38 24.51
C ALA A 39 46.03 -38.45 23.46
N ARG A 40 46.18 -38.07 22.22
CA ARG A 40 47.29 -38.43 21.36
C ARG A 40 47.02 -38.13 19.89
N GLN A 41 47.80 -37.23 19.36
CA GLN A 41 48.22 -37.31 17.96
C GLN A 41 49.29 -38.40 17.86
N PRO A 42 49.60 -39.02 16.72
CA PRO A 42 50.15 -38.28 15.60
C PRO A 42 49.86 -38.86 14.18
N MET A 43 50.10 -37.96 13.21
CA MET A 43 50.77 -38.17 11.90
C MET A 43 50.16 -39.13 10.88
N ALA A 44 49.86 -38.70 9.76
CA ALA A 44 50.67 -38.48 8.60
C ALA A 44 49.86 -38.43 7.29
N ALA A 45 50.03 -37.35 6.61
CA ALA A 45 50.53 -37.24 5.25
C ALA A 45 49.60 -37.50 4.09
N ARG A 46 49.74 -36.51 3.26
CA ARG A 46 49.66 -36.41 1.77
C ARG A 46 48.34 -35.83 1.27
N GLU A 47 48.43 -34.56 0.99
CA GLU A 47 48.73 -34.04 -0.36
C GLU A 47 47.89 -34.69 -1.47
N LEU A 48 46.90 -33.94 -1.88
CA LEU A 48 46.70 -33.68 -3.29
C LEU A 48 45.96 -32.31 -3.39
N SER A 49 46.81 -31.32 -3.65
CA SER A 49 46.35 -30.05 -4.19
C SER A 49 45.53 -30.33 -5.47
N GLN A 50 44.24 -30.03 -5.35
CA GLN A 50 43.50 -29.65 -6.52
C GLN A 50 43.19 -28.17 -6.36
N GLU A 51 44.11 -27.43 -6.89
CA GLU A 51 43.95 -26.04 -7.30
C GLU A 51 42.80 -26.00 -8.31
N SER A 52 41.59 -25.69 -7.79
CA SER A 52 40.51 -25.26 -8.66
C SER A 52 40.87 -23.85 -9.10
N PRO A 53 40.81 -23.59 -10.43
CA PRO A 53 41.07 -22.24 -10.92
C PRO A 53 40.07 -21.28 -10.28
N PRO A 54 40.46 -20.02 -10.02
CA PRO A 54 39.56 -19.00 -9.57
C PRO A 54 38.43 -18.91 -10.60
N GLN A 55 37.23 -19.29 -10.22
CA GLN A 55 36.07 -18.82 -10.96
C GLN A 55 36.15 -17.31 -10.86
N GLU A 56 36.45 -16.69 -11.95
CA GLU A 56 36.16 -15.29 -12.20
C GLU A 56 34.71 -15.11 -11.70
N ALA A 57 34.61 -14.42 -10.60
CA ALA A 57 33.38 -13.80 -10.24
C ALA A 57 33.02 -12.94 -11.43
N GLU A 58 32.10 -13.41 -12.26
CA GLU A 58 31.43 -12.57 -13.22
C GLU A 58 31.01 -11.35 -12.43
N ASP A 59 31.61 -10.24 -12.79
CA ASP A 59 31.28 -8.90 -12.36
C ASP A 59 29.79 -8.70 -12.69
N ALA A 60 28.94 -9.13 -11.75
CA ALA A 60 27.54 -8.76 -11.76
C ALA A 60 27.55 -7.26 -11.52
N SER A 61 27.70 -6.51 -12.60
CA SER A 61 27.41 -5.08 -12.61
C SER A 61 26.14 -4.90 -11.80
N PRO A 62 26.11 -4.01 -10.82
CA PRO A 62 24.88 -3.74 -10.08
C PRO A 62 23.83 -3.38 -11.11
N ILE A 63 22.86 -4.27 -11.31
CA ILE A 63 21.70 -4.01 -12.13
C ILE A 63 21.17 -2.70 -11.59
N ASP A 64 21.18 -1.67 -12.42
CA ASP A 64 20.70 -0.36 -12.04
C ASP A 64 19.19 -0.53 -11.74
N GLU A 65 18.88 -0.77 -10.48
CA GLU A 65 17.51 -1.01 -9.98
C GLU A 65 16.60 0.21 -10.17
N ARG A 66 17.14 1.26 -10.80
CA ARG A 66 16.40 2.47 -11.08
C ARG A 66 15.33 2.22 -12.13
N LEU A 67 14.19 2.83 -11.92
CA LEU A 67 13.13 2.85 -12.93
C LEU A 67 13.60 3.67 -14.14
N ALA A 68 14.06 2.98 -15.18
CA ALA A 68 14.60 3.61 -16.39
C ALA A 68 13.50 4.00 -17.38
N GLU A 69 12.36 3.33 -17.34
CA GLU A 69 11.26 3.54 -18.27
C GLU A 69 10.23 4.55 -17.73
N PRO A 70 9.55 5.28 -18.62
CA PRO A 70 8.42 6.10 -18.24
C PRO A 70 7.34 5.27 -17.51
N VAL A 71 6.77 5.83 -16.46
CA VAL A 71 5.73 5.15 -15.69
C VAL A 71 4.50 4.94 -16.56
N ALA A 72 4.04 3.70 -16.58
CA ALA A 72 2.79 3.28 -17.21
C ALA A 72 1.83 2.76 -16.15
N VAL A 73 0.56 3.16 -16.23
CA VAL A 73 -0.55 2.66 -15.42
C VAL A 73 -1.75 2.48 -16.33
N ALA A 74 -2.29 1.28 -16.41
CA ALA A 74 -3.54 1.01 -17.08
C ALA A 74 -4.57 0.57 -16.04
N LEU A 75 -5.64 1.38 -15.91
CA LEU A 75 -6.76 1.11 -15.02
C LEU A 75 -7.79 0.22 -15.72
N ASN A 76 -8.41 -0.66 -14.97
CA ASN A 76 -9.56 -1.45 -15.41
C ASN A 76 -10.54 -1.54 -14.24
N SER A 77 -11.83 -1.49 -14.55
CA SER A 77 -12.88 -1.56 -13.54
C SER A 77 -13.98 -2.50 -13.96
N GLN A 78 -14.51 -3.23 -13.00
CA GLN A 78 -15.61 -4.18 -13.21
C GLN A 78 -16.67 -3.96 -12.14
N LEU A 79 -17.93 -4.05 -12.55
CA LEU A 79 -19.07 -4.03 -11.64
C LEU A 79 -19.47 -5.46 -11.31
N GLY A 80 -19.47 -5.79 -10.01
CA GLY A 80 -19.97 -7.09 -9.53
C GLY A 80 -21.47 -7.22 -9.67
N SER A 81 -21.98 -8.42 -9.49
CA SER A 81 -23.43 -8.72 -9.50
C SER A 81 -24.18 -7.98 -8.37
N ASP A 82 -23.48 -7.64 -7.30
CA ASP A 82 -23.95 -6.83 -6.17
C ASP A 82 -23.85 -5.32 -6.45
N ARG A 83 -23.56 -4.92 -7.68
CA ARG A 83 -23.34 -3.53 -8.12
C ARG A 83 -22.23 -2.80 -7.35
N ARG A 84 -21.26 -3.53 -6.81
CA ARG A 84 -20.06 -2.95 -6.20
C ARG A 84 -18.90 -3.02 -7.20
N MET A 85 -18.03 -2.02 -7.17
CA MET A 85 -16.95 -1.90 -8.14
C MET A 85 -15.67 -2.55 -7.64
N TYR A 86 -15.03 -3.31 -8.50
CA TYR A 86 -13.67 -3.84 -8.35
C TYR A 86 -12.77 -3.11 -9.32
N VAL A 87 -11.62 -2.66 -8.85
CA VAL A 87 -10.64 -1.93 -9.65
C VAL A 87 -9.35 -2.72 -9.69
N THR A 88 -8.81 -2.89 -10.87
CA THR A 88 -7.48 -3.45 -11.10
C THR A 88 -6.64 -2.42 -11.86
N ALA A 89 -5.34 -2.41 -11.59
CA ALA A 89 -4.39 -1.61 -12.36
C ALA A 89 -3.18 -2.46 -12.71
N THR A 90 -2.68 -2.34 -13.92
CA THR A 90 -1.38 -2.87 -14.32
C THR A 90 -0.38 -1.73 -14.42
N THR A 91 0.86 -1.95 -13.97
CA THR A 91 1.88 -0.90 -13.92
C THR A 91 3.29 -1.51 -13.98
N ASN A 92 4.25 -0.71 -14.44
CA ASN A 92 5.67 -1.02 -14.39
C ASN A 92 6.36 -0.49 -13.12
N LEU A 93 5.60 0.00 -12.14
CA LEU A 93 6.15 0.40 -10.84
C LEU A 93 6.72 -0.81 -10.10
N PRO A 94 7.79 -0.63 -9.30
CA PRO A 94 8.40 -1.70 -8.52
C PRO A 94 7.41 -2.41 -7.60
N ALA A 95 7.59 -3.72 -7.42
CA ALA A 95 6.81 -4.49 -6.45
C ALA A 95 6.95 -3.89 -5.04
N GLY A 96 5.87 -3.91 -4.28
CA GLY A 96 5.80 -3.28 -2.96
C GLY A 96 5.53 -1.77 -2.98
N THR A 97 5.43 -1.12 -4.17
CA THR A 97 5.04 0.28 -4.25
C THR A 97 3.67 0.48 -3.61
N ARG A 98 3.61 1.33 -2.59
CA ARG A 98 2.36 1.68 -1.89
C ARG A 98 1.55 2.64 -2.73
N VAL A 99 0.30 2.28 -2.97
CA VAL A 99 -0.63 3.05 -3.78
C VAL A 99 -1.97 3.21 -3.08
N GLN A 100 -2.70 4.23 -3.48
CA GLN A 100 -4.08 4.47 -3.09
C GLN A 100 -4.96 4.40 -4.33
N LEU A 101 -6.01 3.60 -4.26
CA LEU A 101 -7.11 3.60 -5.21
C LEU A 101 -8.31 4.29 -4.59
N ARG A 102 -8.94 5.15 -5.35
CA ARG A 102 -10.13 5.90 -4.93
C ARG A 102 -11.19 5.84 -6.03
N VAL A 103 -12.43 5.66 -5.62
CA VAL A 103 -13.60 5.73 -6.49
C VAL A 103 -14.46 6.87 -5.99
N VAL A 104 -14.73 7.84 -6.84
CA VAL A 104 -15.49 9.07 -6.52
C VAL A 104 -16.73 9.13 -7.39
N ARG A 105 -17.92 9.23 -6.79
CA ARG A 105 -19.15 9.51 -7.53
C ARG A 105 -19.21 10.98 -7.91
N GLU A 106 -19.24 11.31 -9.20
CA GLU A 106 -19.17 12.70 -9.67
C GLU A 106 -20.37 13.55 -9.21
N ALA A 107 -21.56 12.96 -9.19
CA ALA A 107 -22.78 13.70 -8.82
C ALA A 107 -22.85 14.14 -7.35
N SER A 108 -22.18 13.43 -6.44
CA SER A 108 -22.31 13.65 -5.00
C SER A 108 -20.98 13.80 -4.26
N ASN A 109 -19.85 13.64 -4.94
CA ASN A 109 -18.51 13.60 -4.37
C ASN A 109 -18.32 12.56 -3.25
N VAL A 110 -19.24 11.60 -3.12
CA VAL A 110 -19.05 10.45 -2.23
C VAL A 110 -17.90 9.63 -2.75
N ARG A 111 -16.99 9.25 -1.83
CA ARG A 111 -15.75 8.56 -2.18
C ARG A 111 -15.53 7.32 -1.34
N TRP A 112 -14.99 6.30 -1.98
CA TRP A 112 -14.47 5.07 -1.35
C TRP A 112 -13.00 4.99 -1.70
N GLN A 113 -12.18 4.55 -0.75
CA GLN A 113 -10.75 4.46 -0.96
C GLN A 113 -10.16 3.24 -0.27
N SER A 114 -9.10 2.71 -0.84
CA SER A 114 -8.25 1.69 -0.24
C SER A 114 -6.78 2.00 -0.48
N ARG A 115 -5.95 1.52 0.43
CA ARG A 115 -4.49 1.54 0.29
C ARG A 115 -4.04 0.11 0.10
N THR A 116 -3.18 -0.09 -0.87
CA THR A 116 -2.65 -1.39 -1.27
C THR A 116 -1.23 -1.22 -1.79
N GLN A 117 -0.65 -2.26 -2.31
CA GLN A 117 0.69 -2.23 -2.90
C GLN A 117 0.70 -2.96 -4.24
N VAL A 118 1.68 -2.63 -5.06
CA VAL A 118 1.94 -3.32 -6.33
C VAL A 118 2.47 -4.72 -6.02
N THR A 119 1.89 -5.73 -6.64
CA THR A 119 2.34 -7.13 -6.59
C THR A 119 2.39 -7.64 -8.02
N ASP A 120 3.55 -8.12 -8.45
CA ASP A 120 3.76 -8.65 -9.81
C ASP A 120 3.26 -7.72 -10.93
N GLY A 121 3.55 -6.42 -10.78
CA GLY A 121 3.14 -5.41 -11.76
C GLY A 121 1.64 -5.11 -11.79
N ALA A 122 0.89 -5.59 -10.80
CA ALA A 122 -0.55 -5.39 -10.72
C ALA A 122 -0.99 -4.87 -9.34
N VAL A 123 -2.14 -4.23 -9.34
CA VAL A 123 -2.84 -3.78 -8.15
C VAL A 123 -4.31 -4.19 -8.26
N SER A 124 -4.89 -4.67 -7.18
CA SER A 124 -6.32 -4.99 -7.12
C SER A 124 -6.93 -4.48 -5.84
N ALA A 125 -8.09 -3.89 -5.92
CA ALA A 125 -8.83 -3.39 -4.77
C ALA A 125 -10.35 -3.34 -5.00
N GLY A 126 -11.08 -3.39 -3.93
CA GLY A 126 -12.55 -3.42 -3.88
C GLY A 126 -13.04 -4.44 -2.87
N PRO A 127 -14.34 -4.67 -2.79
CA PRO A 127 -15.40 -3.99 -3.51
C PRO A 127 -15.67 -2.58 -2.99
N TYR A 128 -15.83 -1.63 -3.91
CA TYR A 128 -16.20 -0.24 -3.60
C TYR A 128 -17.70 -0.04 -3.73
N GLY A 129 -18.25 0.77 -2.87
CA GLY A 129 -19.68 1.10 -2.83
C GLY A 129 -20.36 0.63 -1.56
N PRO A 130 -21.60 1.11 -1.32
CA PRO A 130 -22.42 0.66 -0.19
C PRO A 130 -22.91 -0.78 -0.40
N GLY A 131 -23.39 -1.44 0.65
CA GLY A 131 -23.95 -2.78 0.56
C GLY A 131 -25.16 -2.92 -0.38
N SER A 132 -25.85 -1.80 -0.63
CA SER A 132 -26.96 -1.74 -1.60
C SER A 132 -26.51 -1.59 -3.08
N GLY A 133 -25.20 -1.56 -3.32
CA GLY A 133 -24.63 -1.33 -4.64
C GLY A 133 -24.47 0.16 -4.99
N LEU A 134 -23.69 0.43 -6.04
CA LEU A 134 -23.47 1.77 -6.54
C LEU A 134 -24.71 2.29 -7.28
N PRO A 135 -25.21 3.49 -6.95
CA PRO A 135 -26.24 4.16 -7.73
C PRO A 135 -25.79 4.44 -9.17
N ASP A 136 -26.74 4.63 -10.07
CA ASP A 136 -26.45 5.03 -11.45
C ASP A 136 -25.71 6.36 -11.51
N GLY A 137 -24.88 6.51 -12.55
CA GLY A 137 -24.14 7.73 -12.82
C GLY A 137 -22.65 7.51 -13.07
N TYR A 138 -21.95 8.63 -13.26
CA TYR A 138 -20.51 8.62 -13.51
C TYR A 138 -19.70 8.56 -12.24
N TYR A 139 -18.62 7.79 -12.31
CA TYR A 139 -17.63 7.61 -11.28
C TYR A 139 -16.24 7.89 -11.85
N ARG A 140 -15.40 8.57 -11.09
CA ARG A 140 -13.99 8.74 -11.40
C ARG A 140 -13.19 7.77 -10.52
N ILE A 141 -12.39 6.95 -11.17
CA ILE A 141 -11.43 6.04 -10.55
C ILE A 141 -10.10 6.76 -10.56
N GLU A 142 -9.46 6.86 -9.42
CA GLU A 142 -8.19 7.55 -9.24
C GLU A 142 -7.17 6.58 -8.66
N PHE A 143 -6.01 6.53 -9.27
CA PHE A 143 -4.82 5.84 -8.80
C PHE A 143 -3.79 6.89 -8.42
N ALA A 144 -3.19 6.76 -7.23
CA ALA A 144 -2.12 7.63 -6.80
C ALA A 144 -1.07 6.83 -6.02
N THR A 145 0.21 7.07 -6.28
CA THR A 145 1.28 6.52 -5.43
C THR A 145 1.36 7.29 -4.11
N ALA A 146 1.75 6.60 -3.05
CA ALA A 146 2.16 7.30 -1.84
C ALA A 146 3.49 8.05 -2.07
N PRO A 147 3.76 9.14 -1.34
CA PRO A 147 5.03 9.84 -1.42
C PRO A 147 6.24 8.93 -1.20
N ALA A 148 7.36 9.25 -1.84
CA ALA A 148 8.59 8.46 -1.76
C ALA A 148 9.05 8.22 -0.31
N ASP A 149 8.87 9.18 0.57
CA ASP A 149 9.31 9.10 1.97
C ASP A 149 8.66 7.98 2.77
N VAL A 150 7.43 7.60 2.40
CA VAL A 150 6.69 6.52 3.08
C VAL A 150 6.73 5.20 2.32
N GLN A 151 7.45 5.12 1.20
CA GLN A 151 7.63 3.89 0.44
C GLN A 151 8.62 2.92 1.13
N PRO A 152 8.54 1.61 0.88
CA PRO A 152 9.56 0.65 1.31
C PRO A 152 10.95 1.00 0.77
N ALA A 153 12.01 0.56 1.46
CA ALA A 153 13.38 0.87 1.11
C ALA A 153 13.75 0.44 -0.33
N ALA A 154 13.35 -0.76 -0.75
CA ALA A 154 13.58 -1.25 -2.10
C ALA A 154 12.91 -0.36 -3.17
N VAL A 155 11.67 0.05 -2.93
CA VAL A 155 10.95 0.97 -3.82
C VAL A 155 11.64 2.34 -3.87
N LYS A 156 12.11 2.87 -2.72
CA LYS A 156 12.86 4.13 -2.68
C LYS A 156 14.16 4.05 -3.50
N ALA A 157 14.86 2.93 -3.46
CA ALA A 157 16.05 2.73 -4.27
C ALA A 157 15.73 2.87 -5.77
N SER A 158 14.63 2.27 -6.22
CA SER A 158 14.21 2.27 -7.62
C SER A 158 13.64 3.62 -8.09
N ILE A 159 12.79 4.28 -7.28
CA ILE A 159 12.16 5.55 -7.68
C ILE A 159 12.98 6.78 -7.29
N GLY A 160 13.95 6.61 -6.40
CA GLY A 160 14.81 7.66 -5.87
C GLY A 160 14.16 8.49 -4.78
N GLU A 161 14.98 9.26 -4.06
CA GLU A 161 14.49 10.23 -3.08
C GLU A 161 13.51 11.19 -3.73
N ARG A 162 12.37 11.42 -3.06
CA ARG A 162 11.30 12.29 -3.55
C ARG A 162 10.81 11.93 -4.94
N GLY A 163 10.99 10.66 -5.38
CA GLY A 163 10.55 10.18 -6.68
C GLY A 163 11.32 10.74 -7.87
N ARG A 164 12.59 11.15 -7.69
CA ARG A 164 13.39 11.84 -8.72
C ARG A 164 13.58 11.04 -10.01
N TYR A 165 13.53 9.71 -9.94
CA TYR A 165 13.67 8.83 -11.11
C TYR A 165 12.32 8.54 -11.81
N LEU A 166 11.20 8.98 -11.22
CA LEU A 166 9.90 8.87 -11.89
C LEU A 166 9.87 9.82 -13.09
N SER A 167 9.43 9.30 -14.22
CA SER A 167 9.29 10.02 -15.48
C SER A 167 8.03 9.57 -16.23
N GLY A 168 7.57 10.39 -17.15
CA GLY A 168 6.41 10.10 -17.99
C GLY A 168 5.21 11.01 -17.73
N PRO A 169 4.15 10.87 -18.54
CA PRO A 169 3.01 11.78 -18.52
C PRO A 169 2.11 11.67 -17.28
N LEU A 170 2.21 10.55 -16.55
CA LEU A 170 1.45 10.30 -15.33
C LEU A 170 2.16 10.80 -14.07
N VAL A 171 3.36 11.36 -14.21
CA VAL A 171 4.15 11.87 -13.09
C VAL A 171 3.80 13.32 -12.84
N VAL A 172 3.40 13.63 -11.62
CA VAL A 172 3.02 14.96 -11.17
C VAL A 172 3.89 15.39 -9.98
N GLU A 173 4.13 16.69 -9.84
CA GLU A 173 4.75 17.24 -8.62
C GLU A 173 3.68 17.36 -7.53
N SER A 174 4.02 16.91 -6.33
CA SER A 174 3.12 17.04 -5.18
C SER A 174 2.95 18.50 -4.79
N GLU A 175 1.70 18.95 -4.66
CA GLU A 175 1.35 20.31 -4.21
C GLU A 175 1.94 20.66 -2.85
N HIS A 176 2.25 19.65 -2.02
CA HIS A 176 2.81 19.83 -0.68
C HIS A 176 4.33 19.67 -0.61
N GLY A 177 5.01 19.70 -1.77
CA GLY A 177 6.47 19.60 -1.83
C GLY A 177 7.03 18.22 -1.43
N LEU A 178 6.20 17.15 -1.49
CA LEU A 178 6.62 15.78 -1.16
C LEU A 178 7.37 15.09 -2.32
N GLY A 179 7.68 15.83 -3.38
CA GLY A 179 8.33 15.34 -4.58
C GLY A 179 7.35 14.83 -5.62
N LYS A 180 7.83 13.96 -6.51
CA LYS A 180 7.04 13.41 -7.61
C LYS A 180 6.16 12.25 -7.16
N LEU A 181 4.94 12.25 -7.66
CA LEU A 181 3.94 11.20 -7.48
C LEU A 181 3.49 10.70 -8.86
N VAL A 182 2.91 9.52 -8.90
CA VAL A 182 2.24 9.00 -10.10
C VAL A 182 0.74 9.07 -9.86
N GLU A 183 0.03 9.69 -10.78
CA GLU A 183 -1.42 9.80 -10.75
C GLU A 183 -2.01 9.36 -12.09
N ALA A 184 -3.07 8.56 -12.03
CA ALA A 184 -3.86 8.17 -13.18
C ALA A 184 -5.34 8.21 -12.81
N SER A 185 -6.19 8.54 -13.77
CA SER A 185 -7.62 8.54 -13.55
C SER A 185 -8.38 8.05 -14.77
N GLU A 186 -9.51 7.38 -14.52
CA GLU A 186 -10.43 6.90 -15.53
C GLU A 186 -11.86 7.19 -15.10
N ARG A 187 -12.74 7.42 -16.08
CA ARG A 187 -14.16 7.66 -15.85
C ARG A 187 -14.95 6.43 -16.21
N PHE A 188 -15.86 6.02 -15.33
CA PHE A 188 -16.69 4.84 -15.49
C PHE A 188 -18.16 5.16 -15.29
N LEU A 189 -19.05 4.65 -16.16
CA LEU A 189 -20.49 4.81 -16.03
C LEU A 189 -21.11 3.56 -15.42
N VAL A 190 -21.79 3.71 -14.29
CA VAL A 190 -22.61 2.65 -13.67
C VAL A 190 -24.06 2.86 -14.10
N GLY A 191 -24.64 1.85 -14.73
CA GLY A 191 -26.03 1.90 -15.17
C GLY A 191 -26.30 2.97 -16.23
N GLN A 192 -27.20 3.89 -15.95
CA GLN A 192 -27.59 4.98 -16.85
C GLN A 192 -27.06 6.32 -16.35
N GLU A 193 -26.89 7.27 -17.27
CA GLU A 193 -26.57 8.65 -16.90
C GLU A 193 -27.71 9.25 -16.06
N VAL A 194 -27.34 9.88 -14.93
CA VAL A 194 -28.33 10.59 -14.10
C VAL A 194 -28.82 11.82 -14.86
N ARG A 195 -30.08 11.81 -15.25
CA ARG A 195 -30.72 13.00 -15.83
C ARG A 195 -30.74 14.11 -14.79
N ARG A 196 -30.25 15.28 -15.15
CA ARG A 196 -30.39 16.49 -14.32
C ARG A 196 -31.78 17.01 -14.50
N THR A 197 -32.47 17.36 -13.44
CA THR A 197 -33.83 17.91 -13.45
C THR A 197 -33.95 19.19 -14.30
N LEU A 198 -32.83 19.83 -14.65
CA LEU A 198 -32.78 20.99 -15.53
C LEU A 198 -32.99 20.64 -17.00
N ASP A 199 -32.75 19.39 -17.40
CA ASP A 199 -32.92 18.95 -18.79
C ASP A 199 -34.41 18.71 -19.12
N ASP A 200 -35.26 18.58 -18.10
CA ASP A 200 -36.70 18.34 -18.27
C ASP A 200 -37.53 19.64 -18.43
N VAL A 201 -36.93 20.81 -18.22
CA VAL A 201 -37.63 22.10 -18.26
C VAL A 201 -37.69 22.71 -19.68
N GLU A 202 -36.81 22.27 -20.59
CA GLU A 202 -36.72 22.85 -21.92
C GLU A 202 -37.75 22.32 -22.92
N VAL A 203 -38.49 21.27 -22.59
CA VAL A 203 -39.45 20.62 -23.50
C VAL A 203 -40.87 21.26 -23.46
N GLN A 204 -41.18 22.16 -22.52
CA GLN A 204 -42.53 22.70 -22.36
C GLN A 204 -42.74 24.13 -22.88
N GLN A 205 -41.79 24.75 -23.56
CA GLN A 205 -41.97 26.11 -24.13
C GLN A 205 -42.14 26.16 -25.64
N GLN A 206 -42.67 25.13 -26.26
CA GLN A 206 -43.14 25.22 -27.63
C GLN A 206 -44.64 25.00 -27.70
N ARG A 207 -45.39 26.11 -27.46
CA ARG A 207 -46.74 26.26 -27.87
C ARG A 207 -47.03 27.69 -28.28
#